data_cfa8f111a264c2d6fe71b79ab294e1ff
#
_entry.id   cfa8f111a264c2d6fe71b79ab294e1ff
#
_cell.length_a   1.000
_cell.length_b   1.000
_cell.length_c   1.000
_cell.angle_alpha   90.00
_cell.angle_beta   90.00
_cell.angle_gamma   90.00
#
_symmetry.space_group_name_H-M   'P 1'
#
loop_
_entity.id
_entity.type
_entity.pdbx_description
1 polymer ?
#
loop_
_entity_poly.entity_id
_entity_poly.type
_entity_poly.pdbx_seq_one_letter_code
_entity_poly.pdbx_strand_id
1 'polypeptide(L)'
;MTTSQNPPEISAVVTSYFEEKSLPEFYRRLSTALQGLGRPYEIIMVNDGSTDGTFEIMERLYQEDPHIFAIVDFFKNSGQLAAMTAGACRSRGKAILFIDSDLQLAPEDLPRLVAKYDEGFDLVSGYRENRQDSAFRVLPSKIANMIMRKVSQTTLSDFGCTFKLYNAKVIRAFELGPFKLFNTASVIARIGKWTEVPVTHKPRPYGRSGWTFRKLWQFNMENFVNLSQRPFQLLAGLCLVLAFLFMVRVLADVFLHVTILKTVSNGLLLNAVTVSCLVLLGVLCIIGEFCIRNFLLNQRYPAYIERKVLCRQDHSV
;
A
#
# COMPACT_ATOMS: atom_id res chain seq x y z
N MET A 1 -28.81 1.11 -30.67
CA MET A 1 -29.27 0.48 -29.42
C MET A 1 -28.68 1.28 -28.30
N THR A 2 -29.45 2.16 -27.71
CA THR A 2 -29.07 3.01 -26.55
C THR A 2 -29.04 2.13 -25.33
N THR A 3 -27.85 1.71 -24.90
CA THR A 3 -27.67 1.07 -23.60
C THR A 3 -27.95 2.11 -22.51
N SER A 4 -29.11 2.00 -21.89
CA SER A 4 -29.42 2.67 -20.62
C SER A 4 -28.32 2.31 -19.62
N GLN A 5 -27.33 3.20 -19.45
CA GLN A 5 -26.20 2.94 -18.55
C GLN A 5 -26.67 3.24 -17.12
N ASN A 6 -27.22 2.24 -16.46
CA ASN A 6 -27.20 2.26 -15.02
C ASN A 6 -25.74 2.45 -14.56
N PRO A 7 -25.49 3.31 -13.56
CA PRO A 7 -24.11 3.49 -13.08
C PRO A 7 -23.51 2.13 -12.69
N PRO A 8 -22.22 1.90 -12.98
CA PRO A 8 -21.60 0.60 -12.67
C PRO A 8 -21.71 0.28 -11.18
N GLU A 9 -21.88 -0.99 -10.86
CA GLU A 9 -21.81 -1.44 -9.47
C GLU A 9 -20.37 -1.64 -9.05
N ILE A 10 -19.53 -2.16 -9.96
CA ILE A 10 -18.11 -2.46 -9.69
C ILE A 10 -17.23 -1.72 -10.67
N SER A 11 -16.24 -0.98 -10.17
CA SER A 11 -15.13 -0.45 -10.94
C SER A 11 -13.90 -1.29 -10.67
N ALA A 12 -13.43 -2.03 -11.66
CA ALA A 12 -12.19 -2.81 -11.58
C ALA A 12 -11.00 -1.94 -12.01
N VAL A 13 -10.16 -1.58 -11.06
CA VAL A 13 -8.91 -0.84 -11.27
C VAL A 13 -7.78 -1.84 -11.43
N VAL A 14 -7.21 -1.87 -12.63
CA VAL A 14 -6.12 -2.77 -13.02
C VAL A 14 -4.82 -1.97 -13.11
N THR A 15 -3.81 -2.36 -12.35
CA THR A 15 -2.49 -1.74 -12.39
C THR A 15 -1.49 -2.63 -13.13
N SER A 16 -0.70 -2.02 -14.02
CA SER A 16 0.24 -2.74 -14.89
C SER A 16 1.57 -2.02 -14.97
N TYR A 17 2.67 -2.79 -14.92
CA TYR A 17 4.02 -2.30 -15.14
C TYR A 17 4.90 -3.40 -15.74
N PHE A 18 5.26 -3.25 -17.02
CA PHE A 18 5.94 -4.26 -17.86
C PHE A 18 5.16 -5.58 -17.96
N GLU A 19 3.91 -5.48 -18.36
CA GLU A 19 2.98 -6.62 -18.43
C GLU A 19 2.50 -6.94 -19.85
N GLU A 20 3.29 -6.58 -20.87
CA GLU A 20 2.99 -6.86 -22.28
C GLU A 20 2.57 -8.33 -22.52
N LYS A 21 3.22 -9.27 -21.85
CA LYS A 21 2.98 -10.73 -22.05
C LYS A 21 1.82 -11.25 -21.23
N SER A 22 1.59 -10.71 -20.04
CA SER A 22 0.57 -11.18 -19.10
C SER A 22 -0.79 -10.53 -19.31
N LEU A 23 -0.80 -9.26 -19.74
CA LEU A 23 -2.00 -8.44 -19.81
C LEU A 23 -3.12 -9.02 -20.67
N PRO A 24 -2.89 -9.59 -21.88
CA PRO A 24 -3.97 -10.15 -22.69
C PRO A 24 -4.69 -11.31 -22.02
N GLU A 25 -3.96 -12.24 -21.44
CA GLU A 25 -4.55 -13.39 -20.72
C GLU A 25 -5.22 -12.95 -19.42
N PHE A 26 -4.58 -12.04 -18.68
CA PHE A 26 -5.17 -11.48 -17.47
C PHE A 26 -6.51 -10.79 -17.77
N TYR A 27 -6.54 -9.95 -18.80
CA TYR A 27 -7.75 -9.24 -19.22
C TYR A 27 -8.89 -10.20 -19.58
N ARG A 28 -8.60 -11.21 -20.38
CA ARG A 28 -9.58 -12.25 -20.75
C ARG A 28 -10.19 -12.91 -19.51
N ARG A 29 -9.37 -13.29 -18.52
CA ARG A 29 -9.81 -13.91 -17.27
C ARG A 29 -10.61 -12.96 -16.40
N LEU A 30 -10.15 -11.71 -16.26
CA LEU A 30 -10.86 -10.69 -15.48
C LEU A 30 -12.22 -10.37 -16.09
N SER A 31 -12.27 -10.15 -17.41
CA SER A 31 -13.53 -9.87 -18.13
C SER A 31 -14.53 -11.02 -17.97
N THR A 32 -14.07 -12.28 -18.09
CA THR A 32 -14.91 -13.46 -17.85
C THR A 32 -15.45 -13.49 -16.42
N ALA A 33 -14.60 -13.20 -15.41
CA ALA A 33 -15.01 -13.20 -14.01
C ALA A 33 -16.03 -12.08 -13.72
N LEU A 34 -15.83 -10.89 -14.27
CA LEU A 34 -16.75 -9.76 -14.11
C LEU A 34 -18.11 -10.02 -14.79
N GLN A 35 -18.08 -10.55 -16.02
CA GLN A 35 -19.30 -10.94 -16.75
C GLN A 35 -20.08 -12.00 -15.99
N GLY A 36 -19.39 -12.99 -15.41
CA GLY A 36 -19.98 -14.06 -14.60
C GLY A 36 -20.73 -13.59 -13.35
N LEU A 37 -20.48 -12.36 -12.87
CA LEU A 37 -21.22 -11.78 -11.75
C LEU A 37 -22.63 -11.32 -12.14
N GLY A 38 -22.92 -11.10 -13.43
CA GLY A 38 -24.22 -10.60 -13.91
C GLY A 38 -24.57 -9.20 -13.42
N ARG A 39 -23.56 -8.38 -13.05
CA ARG A 39 -23.70 -7.00 -12.54
C ARG A 39 -23.09 -5.99 -13.48
N PRO A 40 -23.61 -4.75 -13.55
CA PRO A 40 -22.97 -3.68 -14.29
C PRO A 40 -21.57 -3.39 -13.74
N TYR A 41 -20.58 -3.37 -14.62
CA TYR A 41 -19.19 -3.10 -14.24
C TYR A 41 -18.49 -2.20 -15.25
N GLU A 42 -17.38 -1.63 -14.82
CA GLU A 42 -16.43 -0.94 -15.67
C GLU A 42 -15.00 -1.37 -15.30
N ILE A 43 -14.09 -1.22 -16.25
CA ILE A 43 -12.65 -1.49 -16.07
C ILE A 43 -11.89 -0.20 -16.29
N ILE A 44 -10.98 0.12 -15.37
CA ILE A 44 -10.02 1.22 -15.49
C ILE A 44 -8.62 0.60 -15.48
N MET A 45 -7.85 0.83 -16.55
CA MET A 45 -6.50 0.31 -16.64
C MET A 45 -5.48 1.42 -16.46
N VAL A 46 -4.44 1.18 -15.67
CA VAL A 46 -3.39 2.16 -15.41
C VAL A 46 -2.04 1.54 -15.72
N ASN A 47 -1.35 2.12 -16.71
CA ASN A 47 0.05 1.82 -17.00
C ASN A 47 0.97 2.72 -16.17
N ASP A 48 1.75 2.13 -15.28
CA ASP A 48 2.67 2.84 -14.40
C ASP A 48 4.00 3.16 -15.12
N GLY A 49 3.92 3.78 -16.31
CA GLY A 49 5.08 4.24 -17.07
C GLY A 49 5.93 3.12 -17.66
N SER A 50 5.34 2.05 -18.16
CA SER A 50 6.04 1.00 -18.90
C SER A 50 6.61 1.54 -20.22
N THR A 51 7.68 0.93 -20.68
CA THR A 51 8.33 1.24 -21.97
C THR A 51 8.29 0.07 -22.96
N ASP A 52 7.60 -1.01 -22.62
CA ASP A 52 7.26 -2.14 -23.49
C ASP A 52 5.88 -1.93 -24.14
N GLY A 53 5.37 -2.94 -24.84
CA GLY A 53 4.07 -2.90 -25.51
C GLY A 53 2.85 -2.94 -24.58
N THR A 54 2.99 -2.70 -23.27
CA THR A 54 1.88 -2.77 -22.32
C THR A 54 0.79 -1.75 -22.65
N PHE A 55 1.16 -0.50 -22.94
CA PHE A 55 0.19 0.55 -23.18
C PHE A 55 -0.53 0.38 -24.52
N GLU A 56 0.18 -0.04 -25.56
CA GLU A 56 -0.39 -0.34 -26.88
C GLU A 56 -1.44 -1.46 -26.81
N ILE A 57 -1.21 -2.44 -25.94
CA ILE A 57 -2.21 -3.50 -25.68
C ILE A 57 -3.44 -2.90 -24.97
N MET A 58 -3.26 -2.02 -23.99
CA MET A 58 -4.38 -1.34 -23.32
C MET A 58 -5.20 -0.51 -24.31
N GLU A 59 -4.56 0.21 -25.22
CA GLU A 59 -5.25 1.00 -26.25
C GLU A 59 -6.10 0.12 -27.16
N ARG A 60 -5.54 -1.00 -27.63
CA ARG A 60 -6.29 -1.97 -28.43
C ARG A 60 -7.50 -2.51 -27.68
N LEU A 61 -7.32 -2.98 -26.43
CA LEU A 61 -8.40 -3.50 -25.60
C LEU A 61 -9.48 -2.42 -25.35
N TYR A 62 -9.06 -1.17 -25.13
CA TYR A 62 -9.98 -0.04 -24.98
C TYR A 62 -10.85 0.19 -26.22
N GLN A 63 -10.31 -0.02 -27.43
CA GLN A 63 -11.10 0.08 -28.66
C GLN A 63 -12.08 -1.09 -28.82
N GLU A 64 -11.67 -2.29 -28.39
CA GLU A 64 -12.43 -3.53 -28.59
C GLU A 64 -13.56 -3.71 -27.55
N ASP A 65 -13.36 -3.29 -26.29
CA ASP A 65 -14.33 -3.51 -25.21
C ASP A 65 -14.89 -2.21 -24.62
N PRO A 66 -16.20 -1.95 -24.79
CA PRO A 66 -16.85 -0.77 -24.22
C PRO A 66 -16.88 -0.75 -22.67
N HIS A 67 -16.66 -1.87 -22.00
CA HIS A 67 -16.58 -1.91 -20.54
C HIS A 67 -15.29 -1.29 -19.99
N ILE A 68 -14.25 -1.14 -20.81
CA ILE A 68 -13.07 -0.37 -20.43
C ILE A 68 -13.45 1.11 -20.49
N PHE A 69 -13.69 1.70 -19.34
CA PHE A 69 -14.11 3.08 -19.20
C PHE A 69 -12.96 4.06 -19.42
N ALA A 70 -11.80 3.76 -18.83
CA ALA A 70 -10.63 4.62 -18.96
C ALA A 70 -9.33 3.81 -18.99
N ILE A 71 -8.35 4.34 -19.72
CA ILE A 71 -6.96 3.93 -19.65
C ILE A 71 -6.09 5.14 -19.34
N VAL A 72 -5.11 4.95 -18.47
CA VAL A 72 -4.20 5.99 -17.98
C VAL A 72 -2.76 5.54 -18.18
N ASP A 73 -1.94 6.40 -18.71
CA ASP A 73 -0.52 6.16 -18.92
C ASP A 73 0.33 7.21 -18.23
N PHE A 74 1.32 6.79 -17.43
CA PHE A 74 2.21 7.69 -16.73
C PHE A 74 3.49 7.98 -17.51
N PHE A 75 4.06 9.18 -17.31
CA PHE A 75 5.35 9.53 -17.91
C PHE A 75 6.49 8.62 -17.45
N LYS A 76 6.43 8.14 -16.20
CA LYS A 76 7.43 7.26 -15.59
C LYS A 76 6.81 6.40 -14.50
N ASN A 77 7.51 5.33 -14.12
CA ASN A 77 7.11 4.54 -12.95
C ASN A 77 7.00 5.41 -11.70
N SER A 78 5.80 5.51 -11.18
CA SER A 78 5.43 6.30 -10.00
C SER A 78 5.01 5.42 -8.81
N GLY A 79 4.93 4.11 -9.04
CA GLY A 79 4.62 3.10 -8.04
C GLY A 79 3.15 2.72 -7.96
N GLN A 80 2.91 1.52 -7.43
CA GLN A 80 1.61 0.88 -7.39
C GLN A 80 0.53 1.74 -6.74
N LEU A 81 0.84 2.44 -5.63
CA LEU A 81 -0.13 3.30 -4.95
C LEU A 81 -0.55 4.50 -5.82
N ALA A 82 0.35 5.02 -6.64
CA ALA A 82 0.05 6.08 -7.59
C ALA A 82 -0.91 5.56 -8.68
N ALA A 83 -0.63 4.38 -9.24
CA ALA A 83 -1.49 3.75 -10.24
C ALA A 83 -2.88 3.42 -9.68
N MET A 84 -2.96 2.83 -8.48
CA MET A 84 -4.23 2.58 -7.79
C MET A 84 -5.02 3.88 -7.57
N THR A 85 -4.32 4.96 -7.17
CA THR A 85 -4.95 6.28 -6.96
C THR A 85 -5.54 6.84 -8.23
N ALA A 86 -4.77 6.84 -9.33
CA ALA A 86 -5.23 7.36 -10.62
C ALA A 86 -6.46 6.60 -11.14
N GLY A 87 -6.48 5.27 -10.95
CA GLY A 87 -7.63 4.45 -11.29
C GLY A 87 -8.85 4.72 -10.39
N ALA A 88 -8.64 4.82 -9.07
CA ALA A 88 -9.70 5.11 -8.12
C ALA A 88 -10.38 6.47 -8.37
N CYS A 89 -9.59 7.49 -8.74
CA CYS A 89 -10.12 8.82 -9.07
C CYS A 89 -11.07 8.82 -10.28
N ARG A 90 -10.97 7.81 -11.14
CA ARG A 90 -11.82 7.66 -12.35
C ARG A 90 -12.94 6.66 -12.18
N SER A 91 -12.98 5.96 -11.04
CA SER A 91 -14.01 4.96 -10.78
C SER A 91 -15.35 5.59 -10.49
N ARG A 92 -16.42 5.06 -11.11
CA ARG A 92 -17.82 5.52 -10.94
C ARG A 92 -18.66 4.54 -10.13
N GLY A 93 -18.21 3.29 -10.01
CA GLY A 93 -18.90 2.19 -9.35
C GLY A 93 -19.18 2.43 -7.87
N LYS A 94 -20.10 1.65 -7.32
CA LYS A 94 -20.41 1.60 -5.88
C LYS A 94 -19.34 0.87 -5.09
N ALA A 95 -18.64 -0.07 -5.72
CA ALA A 95 -17.50 -0.80 -5.20
C ALA A 95 -16.29 -0.60 -6.12
N ILE A 96 -15.09 -0.49 -5.53
CA ILE A 96 -13.82 -0.37 -6.25
C ILE A 96 -12.98 -1.60 -5.96
N LEU A 97 -12.71 -2.36 -7.00
CA LEU A 97 -11.83 -3.51 -7.00
C LEU A 97 -10.43 -3.06 -7.44
N PHE A 98 -9.40 -3.44 -6.69
CA PHE A 98 -8.01 -3.32 -7.12
C PHE A 98 -7.42 -4.69 -7.40
N ILE A 99 -6.70 -4.83 -8.50
CA ILE A 99 -6.01 -6.06 -8.88
C ILE A 99 -4.85 -5.74 -9.82
N ASP A 100 -3.71 -6.45 -9.66
CA ASP A 100 -2.56 -6.33 -10.57
C ASP A 100 -2.71 -7.27 -11.77
N SER A 101 -2.16 -6.88 -12.91
CA SER A 101 -2.25 -7.64 -14.17
C SER A 101 -1.18 -8.72 -14.38
N ASP A 102 -0.40 -9.06 -13.33
CA ASP A 102 0.77 -9.94 -13.39
C ASP A 102 0.46 -11.45 -13.31
N LEU A 103 -0.82 -11.81 -13.37
CA LEU A 103 -1.32 -13.20 -13.26
C LEU A 103 -0.97 -13.92 -11.95
N GLN A 104 -0.45 -13.22 -10.95
CA GLN A 104 -0.18 -13.83 -9.63
C GLN A 104 -1.46 -14.10 -8.85
N LEU A 105 -2.47 -13.24 -8.97
CA LEU A 105 -3.78 -13.39 -8.35
C LEU A 105 -4.80 -13.85 -9.38
N ALA A 106 -5.68 -14.74 -8.97
CA ALA A 106 -6.69 -15.33 -9.85
C ALA A 106 -7.96 -14.47 -9.88
N PRO A 107 -8.30 -13.82 -11.01
CA PRO A 107 -9.55 -13.06 -11.13
C PRO A 107 -10.80 -13.91 -10.84
N GLU A 108 -10.72 -15.22 -11.01
CA GLU A 108 -11.78 -16.18 -10.75
C GLU A 108 -12.21 -16.25 -9.27
N ASP A 109 -11.40 -15.72 -8.35
CA ASP A 109 -11.76 -15.60 -6.93
C ASP A 109 -12.66 -14.37 -6.64
N LEU A 110 -12.90 -13.49 -7.62
CA LEU A 110 -13.73 -12.29 -7.48
C LEU A 110 -15.12 -12.57 -6.90
N PRO A 111 -15.87 -13.61 -7.29
CA PRO A 111 -17.18 -13.90 -6.70
C PRO A 111 -17.15 -14.07 -5.18
N ARG A 112 -16.04 -14.59 -4.62
CA ARG A 112 -15.87 -14.72 -3.16
C ARG A 112 -15.75 -13.36 -2.47
N LEU A 113 -15.04 -12.42 -3.09
CA LEU A 113 -14.92 -11.05 -2.57
C LEU A 113 -16.27 -10.34 -2.63
N VAL A 114 -16.99 -10.48 -3.75
CA VAL A 114 -18.29 -9.84 -3.96
C VAL A 114 -19.33 -10.39 -2.99
N ALA A 115 -19.37 -11.72 -2.77
CA ALA A 115 -20.27 -12.32 -1.81
C ALA A 115 -20.09 -11.75 -0.39
N LYS A 116 -18.84 -11.56 0.04
CA LYS A 116 -18.54 -10.92 1.33
C LYS A 116 -18.88 -9.43 1.34
N TYR A 117 -18.64 -8.72 0.25
CA TYR A 117 -19.05 -7.33 0.12
C TYR A 117 -20.57 -7.15 0.28
N ASP A 118 -21.37 -8.06 -0.28
CA ASP A 118 -22.83 -8.06 -0.18
C ASP A 118 -23.34 -8.31 1.25
N GLU A 119 -22.53 -8.94 2.11
CA GLU A 119 -22.81 -9.06 3.55
C GLU A 119 -22.66 -7.71 4.30
N GLY A 120 -22.25 -6.64 3.60
CA GLY A 120 -22.17 -5.28 4.14
C GLY A 120 -20.81 -4.93 4.75
N PHE A 121 -19.72 -5.56 4.29
CA PHE A 121 -18.37 -5.16 4.64
C PHE A 121 -17.92 -3.97 3.78
N ASP A 122 -17.22 -3.00 4.40
CA ASP A 122 -16.65 -1.83 3.69
C ASP A 122 -15.36 -2.14 2.95
N LEU A 123 -14.67 -3.19 3.39
CA LEU A 123 -13.48 -3.74 2.74
C LEU A 123 -13.51 -5.27 2.81
N VAL A 124 -13.32 -5.89 1.65
CA VAL A 124 -12.99 -7.32 1.55
C VAL A 124 -11.59 -7.44 0.97
N SER A 125 -10.64 -7.96 1.75
CA SER A 125 -9.25 -8.15 1.35
C SER A 125 -8.98 -9.61 1.00
N GLY A 126 -8.38 -9.86 -0.16
CA GLY A 126 -7.78 -11.17 -0.40
C GLY A 126 -6.57 -11.40 0.52
N TYR A 127 -6.41 -12.62 1.03
CA TYR A 127 -5.14 -13.05 1.60
C TYR A 127 -4.61 -14.25 0.81
N ARG A 128 -3.30 -14.25 0.56
CA ARG A 128 -2.65 -15.26 -0.25
C ARG A 128 -2.45 -16.55 0.54
N GLU A 129 -3.27 -17.53 0.25
CA GLU A 129 -3.12 -18.88 0.80
C GLU A 129 -1.91 -19.57 0.14
N ASN A 130 -1.06 -20.22 0.91
CA ASN A 130 0.14 -20.93 0.43
C ASN A 130 1.13 -20.06 -0.36
N ARG A 131 1.51 -18.93 0.22
CA ARG A 131 2.46 -17.99 -0.37
C ARG A 131 3.78 -18.69 -0.77
N GLN A 132 4.03 -18.80 -2.08
CA GLN A 132 5.21 -19.48 -2.67
C GLN A 132 6.42 -18.54 -2.84
N ASP A 133 6.56 -17.53 -1.98
CA ASP A 133 7.71 -16.64 -2.00
C ASP A 133 8.92 -17.28 -1.30
N SER A 134 10.14 -16.90 -1.70
CA SER A 134 11.37 -17.36 -1.05
C SER A 134 11.39 -16.98 0.44
N ALA A 135 11.99 -17.84 1.30
CA ALA A 135 12.08 -17.64 2.75
C ALA A 135 12.68 -16.26 3.13
N PHE A 136 13.61 -15.74 2.32
CA PHE A 136 14.20 -14.41 2.49
C PHE A 136 13.20 -13.25 2.33
N ARG A 137 12.07 -13.47 1.66
CA ARG A 137 10.98 -12.47 1.52
C ARG A 137 9.88 -12.68 2.55
N VAL A 138 9.65 -13.92 2.95
CA VAL A 138 8.57 -14.28 3.88
C VAL A 138 8.86 -13.75 5.28
N LEU A 139 10.09 -13.89 5.79
CA LEU A 139 10.44 -13.50 7.15
C LEU A 139 10.35 -11.97 7.39
N PRO A 140 10.98 -11.10 6.56
CA PRO A 140 10.80 -9.66 6.70
C PRO A 140 9.35 -9.21 6.54
N SER A 141 8.59 -9.84 5.63
CA SER A 141 7.18 -9.56 5.42
C SER A 141 6.32 -9.94 6.63
N LYS A 142 6.60 -11.07 7.31
CA LYS A 142 5.90 -11.46 8.55
C LYS A 142 6.15 -10.47 9.69
N ILE A 143 7.39 -10.01 9.84
CA ILE A 143 7.75 -9.01 10.85
C ILE A 143 7.07 -7.68 10.54
N ALA A 144 7.10 -7.23 9.28
CA ALA A 144 6.42 -6.01 8.86
C ALA A 144 4.90 -6.11 9.10
N ASN A 145 4.26 -7.21 8.72
CA ASN A 145 2.83 -7.44 8.96
C ASN A 145 2.51 -7.45 10.47
N MET A 146 3.37 -8.05 11.31
CA MET A 146 3.17 -8.05 12.76
C MET A 146 3.23 -6.63 13.35
N ILE A 147 4.21 -5.83 12.92
CA ILE A 147 4.33 -4.43 13.32
C ILE A 147 3.11 -3.64 12.83
N MET A 148 2.73 -3.82 11.57
CA MET A 148 1.59 -3.14 10.97
C MET A 148 0.28 -3.48 11.68
N ARG A 149 0.04 -4.74 12.04
CA ARG A 149 -1.12 -5.15 12.86
C ARG A 149 -1.17 -4.43 14.19
N LYS A 150 -0.03 -4.37 14.89
CA LYS A 150 0.06 -3.72 16.22
C LYS A 150 -0.16 -2.21 16.15
N VAL A 151 0.35 -1.57 15.09
CA VAL A 151 0.26 -0.12 14.88
C VAL A 151 -1.11 0.29 14.35
N SER A 152 -1.67 -0.44 13.38
CA SER A 152 -2.99 -0.14 12.78
C SER A 152 -4.17 -0.70 13.57
N GLN A 153 -3.92 -1.45 14.66
CA GLN A 153 -4.95 -2.11 15.48
C GLN A 153 -5.88 -3.01 14.66
N THR A 154 -5.35 -3.64 13.62
CA THR A 154 -6.11 -4.52 12.72
C THR A 154 -5.59 -5.95 12.80
N THR A 155 -6.44 -6.91 12.49
CA THR A 155 -6.08 -8.33 12.42
C THR A 155 -5.79 -8.78 10.98
N LEU A 156 -5.70 -7.84 10.01
CA LEU A 156 -5.45 -8.16 8.61
C LEU A 156 -4.18 -9.01 8.47
N SER A 157 -4.30 -10.14 7.76
CA SER A 157 -3.21 -11.11 7.64
C SER A 157 -2.23 -10.78 6.52
N ASP A 158 -2.72 -10.19 5.40
CA ASP A 158 -1.91 -9.87 4.23
C ASP A 158 -2.16 -8.45 3.70
N PHE A 159 -1.43 -7.47 4.25
CA PHE A 159 -1.48 -6.08 3.77
C PHE A 159 -1.00 -5.93 2.33
N GLY A 160 -0.09 -6.81 1.89
CA GLY A 160 0.55 -6.72 0.58
C GLY A 160 -0.27 -7.32 -0.57
N CYS A 161 -1.40 -7.95 -0.30
CA CYS A 161 -2.28 -8.42 -1.37
C CYS A 161 -3.03 -7.23 -1.97
N THR A 162 -2.99 -7.08 -3.29
CA THR A 162 -3.69 -6.00 -4.01
C THR A 162 -5.13 -6.33 -4.32
N PHE A 163 -5.48 -7.61 -4.35
CA PHE A 163 -6.83 -8.06 -4.66
C PHE A 163 -7.80 -7.71 -3.52
N LYS A 164 -8.33 -6.50 -3.58
CA LYS A 164 -9.19 -5.92 -2.55
C LYS A 164 -10.40 -5.24 -3.17
N LEU A 165 -11.55 -5.43 -2.56
CA LEU A 165 -12.81 -4.80 -2.93
C LEU A 165 -13.22 -3.82 -1.82
N TYR A 166 -13.37 -2.55 -2.17
CA TYR A 166 -13.70 -1.47 -1.26
C TYR A 166 -15.07 -0.88 -1.56
N ASN A 167 -15.78 -0.45 -0.54
CA ASN A 167 -16.88 0.47 -0.68
C ASN A 167 -16.37 1.81 -1.23
N ALA A 168 -16.89 2.22 -2.38
CA ALA A 168 -16.43 3.44 -3.06
C ALA A 168 -16.63 4.71 -2.22
N LYS A 169 -17.65 4.75 -1.36
CA LYS A 169 -17.87 5.88 -0.43
C LYS A 169 -16.67 6.07 0.49
N VAL A 170 -16.08 4.96 0.97
CA VAL A 170 -14.90 5.00 1.82
C VAL A 170 -13.72 5.62 1.06
N ILE A 171 -13.45 5.13 -0.16
CA ILE A 171 -12.31 5.62 -0.96
C ILE A 171 -12.48 7.09 -1.33
N ARG A 172 -13.67 7.50 -1.76
CA ARG A 172 -13.97 8.89 -2.15
C ARG A 172 -13.85 9.87 -0.98
N ALA A 173 -14.11 9.44 0.26
CA ALA A 173 -13.95 10.27 1.45
C ALA A 173 -12.49 10.71 1.71
N PHE A 174 -11.51 10.05 1.07
CA PHE A 174 -10.09 10.43 1.20
C PHE A 174 -9.67 11.55 0.27
N GLU A 175 -10.51 11.99 -0.68
CA GLU A 175 -10.17 13.04 -1.65
C GLU A 175 -8.81 12.78 -2.32
N LEU A 176 -8.71 11.60 -2.93
CA LEU A 176 -7.47 11.14 -3.54
C LEU A 176 -7.10 11.94 -4.79
N GLY A 177 -5.82 11.91 -5.14
CA GLY A 177 -5.30 12.57 -6.34
C GLY A 177 -3.78 12.52 -6.41
N PRO A 178 -3.18 13.24 -7.36
CA PRO A 178 -1.72 13.25 -7.52
C PRO A 178 -0.94 13.70 -6.28
N PHE A 179 -1.58 14.50 -5.42
CA PHE A 179 -0.99 15.04 -4.20
C PHE A 179 -1.34 14.25 -2.94
N LYS A 180 -2.23 13.27 -3.04
CA LYS A 180 -2.69 12.45 -1.92
C LYS A 180 -2.98 11.04 -2.39
N LEU A 181 -1.99 10.19 -2.24
CA LEU A 181 -2.08 8.81 -2.69
C LEU A 181 -2.97 7.95 -1.77
N PHE A 182 -3.58 6.95 -2.38
CA PHE A 182 -4.27 5.89 -1.68
C PHE A 182 -3.33 5.12 -0.76
N ASN A 183 -3.80 4.79 0.45
CA ASN A 183 -3.07 3.96 1.39
C ASN A 183 -4.02 3.01 2.12
N THR A 184 -3.87 1.72 1.89
CA THR A 184 -4.70 0.65 2.49
C THR A 184 -4.77 0.74 4.01
N ALA A 185 -3.64 0.97 4.66
CA ALA A 185 -3.57 0.99 6.11
C ALA A 185 -4.32 2.20 6.70
N SER A 186 -4.23 3.36 6.03
CA SER A 186 -4.99 4.56 6.41
C SER A 186 -6.50 4.38 6.24
N VAL A 187 -6.91 3.62 5.24
CA VAL A 187 -8.33 3.27 5.02
C VAL A 187 -8.81 2.34 6.13
N ILE A 188 -8.10 1.24 6.38
CA ILE A 188 -8.48 0.24 7.38
C ILE A 188 -8.60 0.85 8.77
N ALA A 189 -7.70 1.76 9.14
CA ALA A 189 -7.74 2.44 10.44
C ALA A 189 -9.00 3.32 10.65
N ARG A 190 -9.80 3.56 9.59
CA ARG A 190 -10.98 4.45 9.61
C ARG A 190 -12.29 3.77 9.26
N ILE A 191 -12.27 2.47 8.95
CA ILE A 191 -13.46 1.67 8.66
C ILE A 191 -13.75 0.71 9.80
N GLY A 192 -15.03 0.43 10.03
CA GLY A 192 -15.47 -0.47 11.10
C GLY A 192 -15.67 -1.92 10.67
N LYS A 193 -15.99 -2.15 9.40
CA LYS A 193 -16.38 -3.48 8.89
C LYS A 193 -15.47 -3.92 7.75
N TRP A 194 -14.57 -4.82 8.04
CA TRP A 194 -13.70 -5.43 7.04
C TRP A 194 -13.56 -6.94 7.28
N THR A 195 -13.23 -7.68 6.23
CA THR A 195 -12.99 -9.12 6.29
C THR A 195 -11.92 -9.55 5.29
N GLU A 196 -11.44 -10.77 5.44
CA GLU A 196 -10.49 -11.39 4.51
C GLU A 196 -11.08 -12.67 3.91
N VAL A 197 -10.72 -12.92 2.65
CA VAL A 197 -11.04 -14.16 1.95
C VAL A 197 -9.78 -14.80 1.37
N PRO A 198 -9.67 -16.13 1.36
CA PRO A 198 -8.53 -16.79 0.72
C PRO A 198 -8.59 -16.57 -0.79
N VAL A 199 -7.45 -16.18 -1.37
CA VAL A 199 -7.30 -16.04 -2.82
C VAL A 199 -6.14 -16.86 -3.33
N THR A 200 -6.30 -17.40 -4.53
CA THR A 200 -5.32 -18.21 -5.20
C THR A 200 -4.12 -17.35 -5.61
N HIS A 201 -2.93 -17.73 -5.17
CA HIS A 201 -1.68 -17.08 -5.53
C HIS A 201 -0.78 -18.01 -6.32
N LYS A 202 -0.35 -17.59 -7.50
CA LYS A 202 0.55 -18.31 -8.38
C LYS A 202 1.89 -17.58 -8.54
N PRO A 203 2.98 -18.29 -8.84
CA PRO A 203 4.21 -17.63 -9.25
C PRO A 203 3.96 -16.78 -10.51
N ARG A 204 4.65 -15.65 -10.60
CA ARG A 204 4.60 -14.81 -11.80
C ARG A 204 5.11 -15.59 -13.01
N PRO A 205 4.33 -15.74 -14.10
CA PRO A 205 4.75 -16.51 -15.27
C PRO A 205 5.77 -15.78 -16.13
N TYR A 206 5.73 -14.43 -16.13
CA TYR A 206 6.58 -13.59 -16.96
C TYR A 206 7.21 -12.46 -16.15
N GLY A 207 8.38 -11.97 -16.62
CA GLY A 207 9.04 -10.81 -16.04
C GLY A 207 9.78 -11.08 -14.73
N ARG A 208 10.26 -10.00 -14.11
CA ARG A 208 10.95 -10.03 -12.81
C ARG A 208 10.19 -9.14 -11.82
N SER A 209 10.18 -9.52 -10.56
CA SER A 209 9.59 -8.69 -9.50
C SER A 209 10.27 -7.33 -9.45
N GLY A 210 9.51 -6.25 -9.59
CA GLY A 210 10.00 -4.88 -9.42
C GLY A 210 10.32 -4.51 -7.96
N TRP A 211 10.04 -5.38 -7.00
CA TRP A 211 10.29 -5.18 -5.58
C TRP A 211 11.73 -5.54 -5.23
N THR A 212 12.55 -4.54 -4.91
CA THR A 212 13.87 -4.69 -4.31
C THR A 212 13.77 -4.56 -2.79
N PHE A 213 14.78 -5.04 -2.04
CA PHE A 213 14.85 -4.86 -0.59
C PHE A 213 14.71 -3.38 -0.19
N ARG A 214 15.36 -2.48 -0.92
CA ARG A 214 15.28 -1.02 -0.69
C ARG A 214 13.84 -0.50 -0.88
N LYS A 215 13.15 -0.89 -1.94
CA LYS A 215 11.75 -0.50 -2.19
C LYS A 215 10.81 -1.06 -1.12
N LEU A 216 11.03 -2.32 -0.71
CA LEU A 216 10.23 -2.96 0.35
C LEU A 216 10.45 -2.25 1.69
N TRP A 217 11.69 -1.91 2.02
CA TRP A 217 12.01 -1.14 3.23
C TRP A 217 11.35 0.23 3.20
N GLN A 218 11.49 0.97 2.09
CA GLN A 218 10.88 2.28 1.91
C GLN A 218 9.35 2.21 2.07
N PHE A 219 8.68 1.26 1.43
CA PHE A 219 7.23 1.06 1.53
C PHE A 219 6.79 0.78 2.98
N ASN A 220 7.53 -0.06 3.71
CA ASN A 220 7.21 -0.34 5.11
C ASN A 220 7.43 0.88 6.01
N MET A 221 8.49 1.66 5.77
CA MET A 221 8.75 2.90 6.51
C MET A 221 7.69 3.97 6.23
N GLU A 222 7.25 4.12 4.99
CA GLU A 222 6.15 5.03 4.63
C GLU A 222 4.85 4.65 5.33
N ASN A 223 4.50 3.37 5.32
CA ASN A 223 3.32 2.90 6.05
C ASN A 223 3.45 3.12 7.56
N PHE A 224 4.64 2.87 8.13
CA PHE A 224 4.90 3.05 9.55
C PHE A 224 4.76 4.52 9.98
N VAL A 225 5.30 5.45 9.22
CA VAL A 225 5.21 6.89 9.47
C VAL A 225 3.78 7.40 9.29
N ASN A 226 3.06 6.91 8.27
CA ASN A 226 1.69 7.35 7.98
C ASN A 226 0.63 6.83 8.97
N LEU A 227 0.91 5.73 9.68
CA LEU A 227 -0.07 5.06 10.53
C LEU A 227 -0.10 5.53 11.96
N SER A 228 0.98 6.06 12.50
CA SER A 228 1.03 6.35 13.93
C SER A 228 2.11 7.37 14.33
N GLN A 229 1.73 8.29 15.20
CA GLN A 229 2.68 9.12 15.96
C GLN A 229 3.30 8.36 17.15
N ARG A 230 2.74 7.19 17.51
CA ARG A 230 3.16 6.37 18.65
C ARG A 230 4.61 5.91 18.63
N PRO A 231 5.23 5.53 17.48
CA PRO A 231 6.62 5.12 17.45
C PRO A 231 7.58 6.19 17.98
N PHE A 232 7.33 7.44 17.61
CA PHE A 232 8.15 8.57 18.07
C PHE A 232 7.93 8.84 19.57
N GLN A 233 6.69 8.71 20.06
CA GLN A 233 6.37 8.83 21.47
C GLN A 233 7.03 7.73 22.30
N LEU A 234 7.03 6.48 21.80
CA LEU A 234 7.70 5.35 22.46
C LEU A 234 9.22 5.53 22.48
N LEU A 235 9.80 6.01 21.38
CA LEU A 235 11.24 6.28 21.30
C LEU A 235 11.64 7.43 22.22
N ALA A 236 10.86 8.51 22.24
CA ALA A 236 11.05 9.62 23.17
C ALA A 236 10.92 9.15 24.64
N GLY A 237 9.92 8.32 24.94
CA GLY A 237 9.74 7.71 26.26
C GLY A 237 10.93 6.86 26.66
N LEU A 238 11.46 6.02 25.76
CA LEU A 238 12.66 5.23 25.99
C LEU A 238 13.89 6.11 26.29
N CYS A 239 14.09 7.17 25.52
CA CYS A 239 15.17 8.12 25.75
C CYS A 239 15.05 8.82 27.11
N LEU A 240 13.83 9.21 27.52
CA LEU A 240 13.59 9.81 28.83
C LEU A 240 13.85 8.82 29.97
N VAL A 241 13.44 7.55 29.82
CA VAL A 241 13.73 6.49 30.80
C VAL A 241 15.24 6.26 30.93
N LEU A 242 15.97 6.18 29.82
CA LEU A 242 17.42 6.02 29.84
C LEU A 242 18.12 7.23 30.48
N ALA A 243 17.68 8.45 30.14
CA ALA A 243 18.20 9.67 30.78
C ALA A 243 17.91 9.71 32.28
N PHE A 244 16.73 9.31 32.71
CA PHE A 244 16.37 9.21 34.12
C PHE A 244 17.23 8.18 34.87
N LEU A 245 17.40 6.98 34.31
CA LEU A 245 18.25 5.95 34.90
C LEU A 245 19.70 6.42 35.03
N PHE A 246 20.21 7.13 34.00
CA PHE A 246 21.54 7.72 34.07
C PHE A 246 21.64 8.80 35.14
N MET A 247 20.65 9.68 35.26
CA MET A 247 20.59 10.71 36.27
C MET A 247 20.57 10.09 37.68
N VAL A 248 19.73 9.05 37.94
CA VAL A 248 19.68 8.33 39.21
C VAL A 248 21.04 7.73 39.57
N ARG A 249 21.74 7.16 38.57
CA ARG A 249 23.08 6.62 38.78
C ARG A 249 24.09 7.70 39.16
N VAL A 250 24.11 8.84 38.48
CA VAL A 250 24.99 9.96 38.81
C VAL A 250 24.73 10.48 40.20
N LEU A 251 23.44 10.61 40.59
CA LEU A 251 23.07 11.00 41.97
C LEU A 251 23.53 9.97 43.01
N ALA A 252 23.37 8.68 42.69
CA ALA A 252 23.86 7.61 43.60
C ALA A 252 25.39 7.67 43.76
N ASP A 253 26.14 7.90 42.67
CA ASP A 253 27.60 8.07 42.72
C ASP A 253 28.03 9.29 43.56
N VAL A 254 27.28 10.39 43.49
CA VAL A 254 27.57 11.62 44.24
C VAL A 254 27.21 11.51 45.72
N PHE A 255 26.04 10.96 46.06
CA PHE A 255 25.51 10.96 47.42
C PHE A 255 25.90 9.73 48.27
N LEU A 256 26.07 8.56 47.64
CA LEU A 256 26.30 7.31 48.40
C LEU A 256 27.79 6.98 48.58
N HIS A 257 28.73 7.69 47.95
CA HIS A 257 30.18 7.43 48.06
C HIS A 257 30.53 5.92 47.94
N VAL A 258 29.76 5.17 47.16
CA VAL A 258 29.88 3.72 47.10
C VAL A 258 31.17 3.36 46.36
N THR A 259 32.17 2.99 47.13
CA THR A 259 33.55 2.61 46.70
C THR A 259 33.55 1.45 45.70
N ILE A 260 32.46 0.65 45.65
CA ILE A 260 32.27 -0.48 44.74
C ILE A 260 32.09 -0.01 43.30
N LEU A 261 31.51 1.19 43.05
CA LEU A 261 31.32 1.76 41.73
C LEU A 261 32.56 2.50 41.19
N LYS A 262 33.55 2.83 42.04
CA LYS A 262 34.84 3.42 41.63
C LYS A 262 35.69 2.49 40.77
N THR A 263 35.51 1.18 40.88
CA THR A 263 36.18 0.17 40.04
C THR A 263 35.48 -0.07 38.69
N VAL A 264 34.27 0.47 38.50
CA VAL A 264 33.66 0.53 37.16
C VAL A 264 34.42 1.59 36.38
N SER A 265 35.43 1.14 35.66
CA SER A 265 36.42 1.95 34.95
C SER A 265 35.79 3.12 34.16
N ASN A 266 36.52 4.24 34.05
CA ASN A 266 36.17 5.37 33.14
C ASN A 266 35.75 4.91 31.74
N GLY A 267 36.16 3.72 31.29
CA GLY A 267 35.74 3.08 30.06
C GLY A 267 34.24 2.74 29.98
N LEU A 268 33.65 2.30 31.09
CA LEU A 268 32.21 1.97 31.07
C LEU A 268 31.34 3.24 30.98
N LEU A 269 31.78 4.31 31.67
CA LEU A 269 31.13 5.62 31.60
C LEU A 269 31.24 6.20 30.20
N LEU A 270 32.42 6.14 29.60
CA LEU A 270 32.67 6.60 28.23
C LEU A 270 31.81 5.80 27.22
N ASN A 271 31.74 4.48 27.38
CA ASN A 271 30.89 3.62 26.55
C ASN A 271 29.40 3.96 26.68
N ALA A 272 28.91 4.20 27.91
CA ALA A 272 27.52 4.58 28.16
C ALA A 272 27.17 5.94 27.51
N VAL A 273 28.07 6.93 27.62
CA VAL A 273 27.92 8.24 26.98
C VAL A 273 27.94 8.08 25.44
N THR A 274 28.86 7.29 24.91
CA THR A 274 28.94 7.04 23.45
C THR A 274 27.69 6.38 22.93
N VAL A 275 27.18 5.34 23.60
CA VAL A 275 25.90 4.68 23.20
C VAL A 275 24.73 5.66 23.29
N SER A 276 24.65 6.48 24.34
CA SER A 276 23.59 7.49 24.47
C SER A 276 23.66 8.54 23.35
N CYS A 277 24.86 9.01 22.98
CA CYS A 277 25.04 9.93 21.87
C CYS A 277 24.65 9.30 20.52
N LEU A 278 24.98 8.02 20.29
CA LEU A 278 24.59 7.30 19.07
C LEU A 278 23.07 7.13 18.98
N VAL A 279 22.42 6.82 20.09
CA VAL A 279 20.95 6.72 20.15
C VAL A 279 20.31 8.07 19.85
N LEU A 280 20.81 9.15 20.49
CA LEU A 280 20.32 10.52 20.21
C LEU A 280 20.52 10.91 18.75
N LEU A 281 21.67 10.62 18.18
CA LEU A 281 21.95 10.88 16.76
C LEU A 281 20.98 10.10 15.86
N GLY A 282 20.71 8.84 16.17
CA GLY A 282 19.71 8.02 15.47
C GLY A 282 18.31 8.64 15.52
N VAL A 283 17.89 9.11 16.70
CA VAL A 283 16.60 9.81 16.87
C VAL A 283 16.55 11.10 16.06
N LEU A 284 17.62 11.91 16.10
CA LEU A 284 17.71 13.14 15.30
C LEU A 284 17.66 12.87 13.80
N CYS A 285 18.29 11.80 13.32
CA CYS A 285 18.20 11.39 11.93
C CYS A 285 16.77 11.03 11.52
N ILE A 286 16.03 10.29 12.37
CA ILE A 286 14.62 9.94 12.13
C ILE A 286 13.74 11.20 12.11
N ILE A 287 13.94 12.11 13.06
CA ILE A 287 13.21 13.40 13.10
C ILE A 287 13.54 14.22 11.84
N GLY A 288 14.81 14.28 11.44
CA GLY A 288 15.24 14.98 10.22
C GLY A 288 14.57 14.41 8.97
N GLU A 289 14.52 13.08 8.83
CA GLU A 289 13.79 12.42 7.73
C GLU A 289 12.30 12.77 7.75
N PHE A 290 11.67 12.75 8.93
CA PHE A 290 10.26 13.14 9.08
C PHE A 290 10.01 14.60 8.69
N CYS A 291 10.87 15.52 9.12
CA CYS A 291 10.77 16.95 8.77
C CYS A 291 10.94 17.16 7.26
N ILE A 292 11.90 16.49 6.62
CA ILE A 292 12.11 16.56 5.18
C ILE A 292 10.89 16.01 4.42
N ARG A 293 10.34 14.87 4.86
CA ARG A 293 9.12 14.30 4.24
C ARG A 293 7.93 15.23 4.36
N ASN A 294 7.68 15.81 5.53
CA ASN A 294 6.60 16.79 5.72
C ASN A 294 6.81 18.03 4.85
N PHE A 295 8.04 18.52 4.75
CA PHE A 295 8.37 19.63 3.88
C PHE A 295 8.08 19.29 2.41
N LEU A 296 8.47 18.12 1.93
CA LEU A 296 8.22 17.66 0.55
C LEU A 296 6.72 17.46 0.28
N LEU A 297 5.96 16.93 1.24
CA LEU A 297 4.50 16.79 1.13
C LEU A 297 3.80 18.16 1.06
N ASN A 298 4.31 19.15 1.79
CA ASN A 298 3.77 20.51 1.76
C ASN A 298 4.13 21.27 0.47
N GLN A 299 5.19 20.86 -0.25
CA GLN A 299 5.56 21.48 -1.53
C GLN A 299 4.59 21.13 -2.69
N ARG A 300 3.61 20.25 -2.45
CA ARG A 300 2.58 19.85 -3.42
C ARG A 300 3.14 19.38 -4.77
N TYR A 301 4.27 18.66 -4.77
CA TYR A 301 4.70 17.97 -5.98
C TYR A 301 3.78 16.77 -6.24
N PRO A 302 3.28 16.62 -7.48
CA PRO A 302 2.44 15.48 -7.83
C PRO A 302 3.26 14.18 -7.76
N ALA A 303 2.72 13.17 -7.12
CA ALA A 303 3.37 11.85 -7.01
C ALA A 303 3.43 11.10 -8.35
N TYR A 304 2.53 11.44 -9.28
CA TYR A 304 2.51 10.93 -10.64
C TYR A 304 2.08 12.02 -11.62
N ILE A 305 2.52 11.90 -12.86
CA ILE A 305 2.14 12.76 -13.97
C ILE A 305 1.63 11.85 -15.08
N GLU A 306 0.43 12.14 -15.56
CA GLU A 306 -0.21 11.39 -16.63
C GLU A 306 0.30 11.87 -17.99
N ARG A 307 0.78 10.95 -18.83
CA ARG A 307 1.23 11.19 -20.20
C ARG A 307 0.07 11.18 -21.17
N LYS A 308 -0.83 10.19 -21.00
CA LYS A 308 -2.00 10.00 -21.84
C LYS A 308 -3.16 9.45 -21.03
N VAL A 309 -4.34 9.95 -21.29
CA VAL A 309 -5.59 9.45 -20.71
C VAL A 309 -6.60 9.31 -21.83
N LEU A 310 -7.15 8.13 -21.98
CA LEU A 310 -8.34 7.90 -22.80
C LEU A 310 -9.48 7.56 -21.84
N CYS A 311 -10.57 8.28 -21.94
CA CYS A 311 -11.74 8.09 -21.10
C CYS A 311 -13.00 8.22 -21.96
N ARG A 312 -13.94 7.27 -21.79
CA ARG A 312 -15.24 7.37 -22.44
C ARG A 312 -16.02 8.50 -21.77
N GLN A 313 -16.61 9.38 -22.59
CA GLN A 313 -17.42 10.46 -22.04
C GLN A 313 -18.69 9.86 -21.43
N ASP A 314 -19.03 10.32 -20.24
CA ASP A 314 -20.36 10.09 -19.68
C ASP A 314 -21.35 10.95 -20.48
N HIS A 315 -22.21 10.35 -21.27
CA HIS A 315 -23.32 11.03 -21.94
C HIS A 315 -24.50 11.29 -20.98
N SER A 316 -24.20 11.49 -19.70
CA SER A 316 -25.20 11.91 -18.71
C SER A 316 -25.09 13.44 -18.53
N VAL A 317 -25.82 14.16 -19.37
CA VAL A 317 -26.29 15.53 -19.10
C VAL A 317 -27.76 15.44 -18.75
#